data_3530a3fe6a2d8861200e9264e0ca91a2
#
_entry.id   3530a3fe6a2d8861200e9264e0ca91a2
#
_cell.length_a   1.000
_cell.length_b   1.000
_cell.length_c   1.000
_cell.angle_alpha   90.00
_cell.angle_beta   90.00
_cell.angle_gamma   90.00
#
_symmetry.space_group_name_H-M   'P 1'
#
loop_
_entity.id
_entity.type
_entity.pdbx_description
1 polymer ?
#
loop_
_entity_poly.entity_id
_entity_poly.type
_entity_poly.pdbx_seq_one_letter_code
_entity_poly.pdbx_strand_id
1 'polypeptide(L)'
;HKLFMASVICLMLSISLDVLCFLIWHSSNLMFFTMIGIAVYIVAIGILTLRNAQDKLFRDKATGLYNRNKCNELIHMGIAPDDRLCFMMFDLNGLKKTNDNCGHDAGDQMIAKFAEVLRNSIPAGNFIGRSGGDEFISIIYNTDEERVKKIIADMWEQITVFNQENEHGVWQLGAA
;
A
#
# COMPACT_ATOMS: atom_id res chain seq x y z
N HIS A 1 -9.93 2.54 -10.45
CA HIS A 1 -10.79 3.45 -11.19
C HIS A 1 -10.56 3.35 -12.72
N LYS A 2 -9.31 3.44 -13.21
CA LYS A 2 -8.99 3.36 -14.66
C LYS A 2 -9.45 2.04 -15.29
N LEU A 3 -9.23 0.88 -14.64
CA LEU A 3 -9.64 -0.42 -15.15
C LEU A 3 -11.17 -0.53 -15.23
N PHE A 4 -11.89 -0.04 -14.23
CA PHE A 4 -13.36 -0.01 -14.22
C PHE A 4 -13.89 0.85 -15.37
N MET A 5 -13.38 2.07 -15.54
CA MET A 5 -13.78 2.94 -16.65
C MET A 5 -13.50 2.30 -18.02
N ALA A 6 -12.33 1.68 -18.18
CA ALA A 6 -11.99 0.98 -19.43
C ALA A 6 -12.96 -0.18 -19.75
N SER A 7 -13.36 -0.97 -18.74
CA SER A 7 -14.30 -2.08 -18.93
C SER A 7 -15.73 -1.60 -19.28
N VAL A 8 -16.17 -0.49 -18.69
CA VAL A 8 -17.46 0.15 -19.03
C VAL A 8 -17.44 0.67 -20.47
N ILE A 9 -16.36 1.33 -20.88
CA ILE A 9 -16.20 1.82 -22.27
C ILE A 9 -16.20 0.64 -23.26
N CYS A 10 -15.49 -0.43 -22.96
CA CYS A 10 -15.47 -1.66 -23.78
C CYS A 10 -16.88 -2.24 -23.93
N LEU A 11 -17.67 -2.32 -22.86
CA LEU A 11 -19.04 -2.80 -22.90
C LEU A 11 -19.94 -1.90 -23.78
N MET A 12 -19.82 -0.58 -23.65
CA MET A 12 -20.58 0.37 -24.46
C MET A 12 -20.25 0.25 -25.96
N LEU A 13 -18.94 0.10 -26.28
CA LEU A 13 -18.49 -0.09 -27.66
C LEU A 13 -19.00 -1.42 -28.24
N SER A 14 -19.02 -2.51 -27.47
CA SER A 14 -19.51 -3.80 -27.94
C SER A 14 -21.03 -3.78 -28.24
N ILE A 15 -21.82 -3.11 -27.40
CA ILE A 15 -23.24 -2.90 -27.63
C ILE A 15 -23.47 -2.08 -28.93
N SER A 16 -22.72 -0.98 -29.10
CA SER A 16 -22.81 -0.13 -30.27
C SER A 16 -22.45 -0.88 -31.55
N LEU A 17 -21.48 -1.79 -31.50
CA LEU A 17 -21.02 -2.59 -32.61
C LEU A 17 -22.10 -3.64 -33.03
N ASP A 18 -22.72 -4.29 -32.05
CA ASP A 18 -23.82 -5.23 -32.32
C ASP A 18 -25.00 -4.52 -32.98
N VAL A 19 -25.37 -3.32 -32.51
CA VAL A 19 -26.44 -2.50 -33.14
C VAL A 19 -26.05 -2.11 -34.55
N LEU A 20 -24.84 -1.71 -34.82
CA LEU A 20 -24.34 -1.33 -36.14
C LEU A 20 -24.38 -2.55 -37.11
N CYS A 21 -23.90 -3.70 -36.65
CA CYS A 21 -23.93 -4.94 -37.43
C CYS A 21 -25.38 -5.34 -37.79
N PHE A 22 -26.33 -5.18 -36.88
CA PHE A 22 -27.75 -5.42 -37.14
C PHE A 22 -28.31 -4.49 -38.21
N LEU A 23 -28.00 -3.19 -38.13
CA LEU A 23 -28.49 -2.20 -39.11
C LEU A 23 -27.94 -2.42 -40.52
N ILE A 24 -26.67 -2.88 -40.63
CA ILE A 24 -26.01 -3.05 -41.94
C ILE A 24 -26.32 -4.40 -42.57
N TRP A 25 -26.27 -5.49 -41.79
CA TRP A 25 -26.36 -6.86 -42.34
C TRP A 25 -27.67 -7.60 -42.04
N HIS A 26 -28.61 -7.00 -41.29
CA HIS A 26 -29.87 -7.66 -40.88
C HIS A 26 -29.63 -9.07 -40.30
N SER A 27 -28.45 -9.29 -39.68
CA SER A 27 -28.04 -10.59 -39.16
C SER A 27 -28.72 -10.86 -37.83
N SER A 28 -29.24 -12.06 -37.64
CA SER A 28 -29.88 -12.52 -36.40
C SER A 28 -28.87 -12.86 -35.28
N ASN A 29 -27.57 -12.82 -35.52
CA ASN A 29 -26.54 -13.09 -34.53
C ASN A 29 -26.18 -11.82 -33.69
N LEU A 30 -27.20 -11.25 -33.10
CA LEU A 30 -27.21 -9.91 -32.51
C LEU A 30 -26.47 -9.74 -31.20
N MET A 31 -25.80 -10.75 -30.66
CA MET A 31 -25.26 -10.65 -29.28
C MET A 31 -23.79 -11.05 -29.13
N PHE A 32 -23.07 -11.27 -30.25
CA PHE A 32 -21.71 -11.81 -30.14
C PHE A 32 -20.75 -10.84 -29.46
N PHE A 33 -20.71 -9.59 -29.91
CA PHE A 33 -19.82 -8.57 -29.34
C PHE A 33 -20.25 -8.15 -27.94
N THR A 34 -21.58 -8.09 -27.69
CA THR A 34 -22.12 -7.82 -26.34
C THR A 34 -21.72 -8.92 -25.35
N MET A 35 -21.74 -10.19 -25.73
CA MET A 35 -21.28 -11.29 -24.85
C MET A 35 -19.80 -11.16 -24.50
N ILE A 36 -18.94 -10.80 -25.45
CA ILE A 36 -17.53 -10.54 -25.21
C ILE A 36 -17.35 -9.35 -24.24
N GLY A 37 -18.09 -8.25 -24.49
CA GLY A 37 -18.06 -7.06 -23.63
C GLY A 37 -18.48 -7.37 -22.18
N ILE A 38 -19.53 -8.16 -21.99
CA ILE A 38 -19.98 -8.62 -20.68
C ILE A 38 -18.92 -9.50 -20.00
N ALA A 39 -18.29 -10.42 -20.73
CA ALA A 39 -17.24 -11.28 -20.19
C ALA A 39 -16.03 -10.44 -19.70
N VAL A 40 -15.57 -9.49 -20.51
CA VAL A 40 -14.50 -8.55 -20.14
C VAL A 40 -14.89 -7.74 -18.90
N TYR A 41 -16.12 -7.24 -18.84
CA TYR A 41 -16.62 -6.47 -17.70
C TYR A 41 -16.64 -7.29 -16.41
N ILE A 42 -17.14 -8.55 -16.45
CA ILE A 42 -17.18 -9.46 -15.29
C ILE A 42 -15.75 -9.74 -14.79
N VAL A 43 -14.82 -10.05 -15.70
CA VAL A 43 -13.41 -10.29 -15.34
C VAL A 43 -12.78 -9.06 -14.69
N ALA A 44 -13.02 -7.87 -15.26
CA ALA A 44 -12.50 -6.63 -14.70
C ALA A 44 -13.03 -6.34 -13.28
N ILE A 45 -14.34 -6.55 -13.05
CA ILE A 45 -14.93 -6.43 -11.71
C ILE A 45 -14.35 -7.47 -10.76
N GLY A 46 -14.21 -8.73 -11.20
CA GLY A 46 -13.58 -9.78 -10.41
C GLY A 46 -12.18 -9.41 -9.94
N ILE A 47 -11.32 -8.93 -10.86
CA ILE A 47 -9.96 -8.45 -10.53
C ILE A 47 -9.99 -7.29 -9.53
N LEU A 48 -10.87 -6.30 -9.72
CA LEU A 48 -10.99 -5.17 -8.81
C LEU A 48 -11.45 -5.60 -7.41
N THR A 49 -12.41 -6.51 -7.35
CA THR A 49 -12.94 -7.03 -6.07
C THR A 49 -11.86 -7.80 -5.32
N LEU A 50 -11.09 -8.65 -6.01
CA LEU A 50 -9.98 -9.39 -5.42
C LEU A 50 -8.88 -8.46 -4.90
N ARG A 51 -8.48 -7.43 -5.68
CA ARG A 51 -7.51 -6.43 -5.23
C ARG A 51 -7.98 -5.68 -4.00
N ASN A 52 -9.22 -5.21 -3.99
CA ASN A 52 -9.80 -4.52 -2.84
C ASN A 52 -9.90 -5.42 -1.60
N ALA A 53 -10.17 -6.72 -1.78
CA ALA A 53 -10.18 -7.69 -0.70
C ALA A 53 -8.76 -7.90 -0.13
N GLN A 54 -7.75 -8.02 -0.98
CA GLN A 54 -6.34 -8.13 -0.56
C GLN A 54 -5.87 -6.88 0.19
N ASP A 55 -6.20 -5.67 -0.32
CA ASP A 55 -5.84 -4.43 0.36
C ASP A 55 -6.48 -4.34 1.75
N LYS A 56 -7.75 -4.73 1.90
CA LYS A 56 -8.43 -4.77 3.20
C LYS A 56 -7.83 -5.78 4.17
N LEU A 57 -7.36 -6.92 3.64
CA LEU A 57 -6.77 -7.99 4.46
C LEU A 57 -5.35 -7.69 4.90
N PHE A 58 -4.55 -6.99 4.09
CA PHE A 58 -3.11 -6.88 4.27
C PHE A 58 -2.57 -5.45 4.41
N ARG A 59 -3.41 -4.41 4.32
CA ARG A 59 -2.98 -3.02 4.51
C ARG A 59 -3.51 -2.44 5.81
N ASP A 60 -2.66 -1.67 6.50
CA ASP A 60 -3.04 -0.82 7.63
C ASP A 60 -3.74 0.45 7.11
N LYS A 61 -4.90 0.78 7.66
CA LYS A 61 -5.73 1.88 7.15
C LYS A 61 -5.15 3.26 7.43
N ALA A 62 -4.45 3.40 8.56
CA ALA A 62 -3.89 4.69 8.98
C ALA A 62 -2.64 5.04 8.16
N THR A 63 -1.82 4.04 7.84
CA THR A 63 -0.51 4.24 7.22
C THR A 63 -0.43 3.83 5.76
N GLY A 64 -1.33 2.95 5.28
CA GLY A 64 -1.24 2.33 3.97
C GLY A 64 -0.09 1.32 3.80
N LEU A 65 0.72 1.08 4.86
CA LEU A 65 1.74 0.05 4.92
C LEU A 65 1.09 -1.34 5.04
N TYR A 66 1.88 -2.41 4.99
CA TYR A 66 1.36 -3.72 5.33
C TYR A 66 0.95 -3.76 6.81
N ASN A 67 -0.14 -4.47 7.10
CA ASN A 67 -0.67 -4.58 8.46
C ASN A 67 -0.04 -5.78 9.19
N ARG A 68 -0.44 -5.94 10.47
CA ARG A 68 0.02 -7.03 11.35
C ARG A 68 -0.17 -8.42 10.74
N ASN A 69 -1.28 -8.66 10.02
CA ASN A 69 -1.52 -9.97 9.40
C ASN A 69 -0.46 -10.30 8.36
N LYS A 70 -0.09 -9.32 7.52
CA LYS A 70 0.96 -9.51 6.50
C LYS A 70 2.35 -9.59 7.11
N CYS A 71 2.62 -8.84 8.18
CA CYS A 71 3.87 -8.97 8.95
C CYS A 71 4.02 -10.40 9.50
N ASN A 72 3.00 -10.92 10.15
CA ASN A 72 3.01 -12.28 10.71
C ASN A 72 3.16 -13.34 9.63
N GLU A 73 2.42 -13.22 8.51
CA GLU A 73 2.55 -14.15 7.38
C GLU A 73 3.98 -14.24 6.88
N LEU A 74 4.66 -13.09 6.68
CA LEU A 74 6.04 -13.08 6.20
C LEU A 74 7.03 -13.67 7.21
N ILE A 75 6.87 -13.38 8.48
CA ILE A 75 7.70 -13.95 9.54
C ILE A 75 7.55 -15.48 9.56
N HIS A 76 6.33 -16.00 9.39
CA HIS A 76 6.05 -17.44 9.38
C HIS A 76 6.44 -18.17 8.09
N MET A 77 6.50 -17.48 6.94
CA MET A 77 6.94 -18.08 5.67
C MET A 77 8.40 -18.55 5.71
N GLY A 78 9.17 -18.03 6.67
CA GLY A 78 10.60 -18.32 6.77
C GLY A 78 11.43 -17.58 5.73
N ILE A 79 12.72 -17.53 5.97
CA ILE A 79 13.72 -16.90 5.11
C ILE A 79 14.52 -18.01 4.48
N ALA A 80 14.72 -17.97 3.16
CA ALA A 80 15.60 -18.94 2.52
C ALA A 80 17.04 -18.78 3.03
N PRO A 81 17.78 -19.89 3.27
CA PRO A 81 19.11 -19.85 3.89
C PRO A 81 20.14 -19.00 3.15
N ASP A 82 19.94 -18.75 1.85
CA ASP A 82 20.87 -18.00 0.99
C ASP A 82 20.47 -16.53 0.78
N ASP A 83 19.35 -16.07 1.39
CA ASP A 83 18.89 -14.70 1.22
C ASP A 83 19.72 -13.75 2.10
N ARG A 84 20.41 -12.81 1.44
CA ARG A 84 20.99 -11.63 2.12
C ARG A 84 19.88 -10.64 2.43
N LEU A 85 19.41 -10.66 3.67
CA LEU A 85 18.36 -9.73 4.10
C LEU A 85 18.70 -9.13 5.45
N CYS A 86 18.15 -7.93 5.68
CA CYS A 86 18.15 -7.28 6.97
C CYS A 86 16.71 -7.15 7.45
N PHE A 87 16.46 -7.60 8.67
CA PHE A 87 15.22 -7.37 9.39
C PHE A 87 15.40 -6.21 10.35
N MET A 88 14.55 -5.20 10.25
CA MET A 88 14.55 -4.05 11.16
C MET A 88 13.20 -3.95 11.85
N MET A 89 13.25 -3.68 13.16
CA MET A 89 12.08 -3.30 13.96
C MET A 89 12.26 -1.85 14.40
N PHE A 90 11.16 -1.13 14.41
CA PHE A 90 11.11 0.25 14.88
C PHE A 90 9.97 0.40 15.88
N ASP A 91 10.22 1.12 16.93
CA ASP A 91 9.22 1.54 17.92
C ASP A 91 9.11 3.07 17.89
N LEU A 92 7.88 3.57 17.69
CA LEU A 92 7.61 5.01 17.58
C LEU A 92 7.50 5.62 18.97
N ASN A 93 8.52 6.37 19.35
CA ASN A 93 8.64 6.96 20.68
C ASN A 93 7.57 8.03 20.95
N GLY A 94 7.00 7.99 22.14
CA GLY A 94 6.15 9.06 22.66
C GLY A 94 4.69 9.04 22.16
N LEU A 95 4.25 8.03 21.41
CA LEU A 95 2.89 7.95 20.89
C LEU A 95 1.83 8.04 21.99
N LYS A 96 2.00 7.29 23.10
CA LYS A 96 1.08 7.35 24.24
C LYS A 96 0.99 8.76 24.83
N LYS A 97 2.13 9.42 25.04
CA LYS A 97 2.18 10.80 25.57
C LYS A 97 1.47 11.78 24.64
N THR A 98 1.66 11.62 23.34
CA THR A 98 0.98 12.44 22.32
C THR A 98 -0.54 12.21 22.37
N ASN A 99 -0.99 10.98 22.45
CA ASN A 99 -2.42 10.66 22.60
C ASN A 99 -3.03 11.26 23.87
N ASP A 100 -2.34 11.10 25.01
CA ASP A 100 -2.85 11.57 26.30
C ASP A 100 -2.90 13.10 26.38
N ASN A 101 -1.98 13.82 25.75
CA ASN A 101 -1.89 15.29 25.81
C ASN A 101 -2.65 16.01 24.68
N CYS A 102 -2.68 15.42 23.48
CA CYS A 102 -3.12 16.07 22.25
C CYS A 102 -4.28 15.34 21.56
N GLY A 103 -4.72 14.19 22.12
CA GLY A 103 -5.78 13.35 21.57
C GLY A 103 -5.30 12.36 20.50
N HIS A 104 -6.20 11.40 20.19
CA HIS A 104 -5.88 10.31 19.25
C HIS A 104 -5.62 10.79 17.83
N ASP A 105 -6.23 11.87 17.39
CA ASP A 105 -5.99 12.44 16.05
C ASP A 105 -4.53 12.89 15.87
N ALA A 106 -3.91 13.45 16.92
CA ALA A 106 -2.50 13.82 16.91
C ALA A 106 -1.59 12.58 16.85
N GLY A 107 -1.93 11.52 17.57
CA GLY A 107 -1.23 10.25 17.50
C GLY A 107 -1.35 9.58 16.13
N ASP A 108 -2.51 9.64 15.51
CA ASP A 108 -2.71 9.11 14.16
C ASP A 108 -1.89 9.87 13.12
N GLN A 109 -1.78 11.20 13.25
CA GLN A 109 -0.89 12.02 12.41
C GLN A 109 0.58 11.64 12.60
N MET A 110 1.02 11.43 13.85
CA MET A 110 2.37 10.99 14.18
C MET A 110 2.71 9.64 13.57
N ILE A 111 1.80 8.66 13.65
CA ILE A 111 1.90 7.34 13.04
C ILE A 111 1.99 7.45 11.50
N ALA A 112 1.12 8.25 10.90
CA ALA A 112 1.10 8.45 9.45
C ALA A 112 2.39 9.11 8.95
N LYS A 113 2.92 10.09 9.70
CA LYS A 113 4.18 10.76 9.36
C LYS A 113 5.38 9.84 9.48
N PHE A 114 5.46 9.01 10.51
CA PHE A 114 6.53 8.03 10.63
C PHE A 114 6.48 7.00 9.50
N ALA A 115 5.29 6.54 9.13
CA ALA A 115 5.11 5.65 7.97
C ALA A 115 5.57 6.31 6.65
N GLU A 116 5.38 7.62 6.49
CA GLU A 116 5.91 8.39 5.34
C GLU A 116 7.44 8.42 5.34
N VAL A 117 8.07 8.68 6.49
CA VAL A 117 9.52 8.64 6.65
C VAL A 117 10.08 7.27 6.26
N LEU A 118 9.50 6.18 6.78
CA LEU A 118 9.94 4.83 6.43
C LEU A 118 9.81 4.54 4.93
N ARG A 119 8.70 4.99 4.32
CA ARG A 119 8.47 4.79 2.88
C ARG A 119 9.47 5.56 2.00
N ASN A 120 9.89 6.72 2.44
CA ASN A 120 10.84 7.57 1.72
C ASN A 120 12.29 7.10 1.91
N SER A 121 12.64 6.56 3.09
CA SER A 121 14.01 6.09 3.39
C SER A 121 14.28 4.69 2.87
N ILE A 122 13.27 3.83 2.82
CA ILE A 122 13.43 2.42 2.43
C ILE A 122 13.17 2.29 0.92
N PRO A 123 14.15 1.76 0.14
CA PRO A 123 14.02 1.63 -1.31
C PRO A 123 12.81 0.76 -1.72
N ALA A 124 12.22 1.08 -2.87
CA ALA A 124 11.11 0.32 -3.43
C ALA A 124 11.48 -1.17 -3.62
N GLY A 125 10.49 -2.06 -3.48
CA GLY A 125 10.69 -3.51 -3.57
C GLY A 125 10.99 -4.19 -2.24
N ASN A 126 11.22 -3.42 -1.17
CA ASN A 126 11.39 -3.94 0.18
C ASN A 126 10.04 -3.97 0.94
N PHE A 127 10.01 -4.76 2.01
CA PHE A 127 8.82 -4.85 2.84
C PHE A 127 8.83 -3.79 3.93
N ILE A 128 7.68 -3.12 4.13
CA ILE A 128 7.44 -2.22 5.25
C ILE A 128 6.03 -2.50 5.78
N GLY A 129 5.90 -2.77 7.08
CA GLY A 129 4.63 -3.05 7.74
C GLY A 129 4.53 -2.41 9.11
N ARG A 130 3.30 -2.24 9.59
CA ARG A 130 2.97 -1.86 10.96
C ARG A 130 2.46 -3.09 11.68
N SER A 131 3.22 -3.57 12.67
CA SER A 131 2.92 -4.79 13.42
C SER A 131 2.10 -4.54 14.68
N GLY A 132 2.12 -3.32 15.20
CA GLY A 132 1.44 -2.93 16.43
C GLY A 132 0.94 -1.48 16.40
N GLY A 133 0.62 -0.93 17.55
CA GLY A 133 0.20 0.47 17.72
C GLY A 133 1.28 1.44 17.27
N ASP A 134 2.48 1.26 17.80
CA ASP A 134 3.70 2.06 17.60
C ASP A 134 4.84 1.26 16.96
N GLU A 135 4.62 -0.04 16.69
CA GLU A 135 5.63 -0.96 16.17
C GLU A 135 5.58 -1.07 14.65
N PHE A 136 6.74 -0.95 14.02
CA PHE A 136 6.91 -1.11 12.57
C PHE A 136 8.00 -2.12 12.28
N ILE A 137 7.87 -2.81 11.14
CA ILE A 137 8.81 -3.82 10.68
C ILE A 137 9.20 -3.51 9.24
N SER A 138 10.48 -3.70 8.93
CA SER A 138 10.98 -3.65 7.56
C SER A 138 11.87 -4.86 7.27
N ILE A 139 11.80 -5.37 6.04
CA ILE A 139 12.69 -6.40 5.52
C ILE A 139 13.35 -5.85 4.26
N ILE A 140 14.65 -5.71 4.29
CA ILE A 140 15.47 -5.24 3.17
C ILE A 140 16.12 -6.45 2.52
N TYR A 141 15.80 -6.67 1.25
CA TYR A 141 16.30 -7.79 0.46
C TYR A 141 17.59 -7.43 -0.26
N ASN A 142 18.45 -8.43 -0.47
CA ASN A 142 19.73 -8.30 -1.21
C ASN A 142 20.56 -7.09 -0.72
N THR A 143 20.75 -7.01 0.60
CA THR A 143 21.39 -5.86 1.26
C THR A 143 22.70 -6.27 1.95
N ASP A 144 23.51 -5.27 2.25
CA ASP A 144 24.69 -5.33 3.08
C ASP A 144 24.63 -4.30 4.22
N GLU A 145 25.60 -4.35 5.12
CA GLU A 145 25.65 -3.48 6.30
C GLU A 145 25.76 -1.99 5.93
N GLU A 146 26.51 -1.66 4.89
CA GLU A 146 26.72 -0.28 4.43
C GLU A 146 25.39 0.33 3.93
N ARG A 147 24.64 -0.44 3.14
CA ARG A 147 23.35 -0.01 2.64
C ARG A 147 22.31 0.15 3.75
N VAL A 148 22.32 -0.75 4.73
CA VAL A 148 21.45 -0.63 5.91
C VAL A 148 21.79 0.61 6.73
N LYS A 149 23.07 0.88 6.99
CA LYS A 149 23.53 2.10 7.69
C LYS A 149 23.05 3.36 6.95
N LYS A 150 23.13 3.37 5.62
CA LYS A 150 22.64 4.48 4.83
C LYS A 150 21.14 4.69 4.98
N ILE A 151 20.35 3.63 4.89
CA ILE A 151 18.88 3.71 5.08
C ILE A 151 18.54 4.30 6.46
N ILE A 152 19.22 3.85 7.50
CA ILE A 152 19.03 4.36 8.87
C ILE A 152 19.43 5.83 8.95
N ALA A 153 20.55 6.23 8.34
CA ALA A 153 20.98 7.62 8.30
C ALA A 153 19.98 8.53 7.58
N ASP A 154 19.50 8.11 6.39
CA ASP A 154 18.49 8.83 5.62
C ASP A 154 17.16 8.97 6.40
N MET A 155 16.76 7.94 7.16
CA MET A 155 15.60 7.99 8.05
C MET A 155 15.76 9.02 9.16
N TRP A 156 16.90 9.02 9.84
CA TRP A 156 17.19 9.97 10.92
C TRP A 156 17.31 11.42 10.42
N GLU A 157 17.85 11.61 9.24
CA GLU A 157 17.88 12.93 8.59
C GLU A 157 16.47 13.47 8.36
N GLN A 158 15.56 12.65 7.79
CA GLN A 158 14.16 13.04 7.57
C GLN A 158 13.43 13.35 8.88
N ILE A 159 13.65 12.55 9.94
CA ILE A 159 13.10 12.81 11.27
C ILE A 159 13.60 14.15 11.81
N THR A 160 14.91 14.42 11.67
CA THR A 160 15.53 15.65 12.14
C THR A 160 14.97 16.87 11.41
N VAL A 161 14.89 16.82 10.08
CA VAL A 161 14.32 17.89 9.25
C VAL A 161 12.87 18.15 9.66
N PHE A 162 12.05 17.10 9.76
CA PHE A 162 10.66 17.25 10.19
C PHE A 162 10.53 17.90 11.56
N ASN A 163 11.34 17.48 12.54
CA ASN A 163 11.29 18.04 13.90
C ASN A 163 11.74 19.51 13.94
N GLN A 164 12.69 19.91 13.09
CA GLN A 164 13.10 21.31 12.97
C GLN A 164 11.98 22.17 12.36
N GLU A 165 11.35 21.69 11.30
CA GLU A 165 10.21 22.38 10.68
C GLU A 165 9.00 22.45 11.62
N ASN A 166 8.86 21.48 12.53
CA ASN A 166 7.78 21.36 13.50
C ASN A 166 8.21 21.74 14.93
N GLU A 167 9.20 22.65 15.08
CA GLU A 167 9.78 23.02 16.39
C GLU A 167 8.73 23.51 17.40
N HIS A 168 7.70 24.20 16.92
CA HIS A 168 6.55 24.67 17.72
C HIS A 168 5.34 23.74 17.68
N GLY A 169 5.48 22.57 17.08
CA GLY A 169 4.43 21.57 17.01
C GLY A 169 4.16 20.89 18.35
N VAL A 170 2.96 20.35 18.49
CA VAL A 170 2.52 19.66 19.72
C VAL A 170 3.21 18.32 19.97
N TRP A 171 3.91 17.77 18.97
CA TRP A 171 4.68 16.52 19.07
C TRP A 171 5.86 16.51 18.09
N GLN A 172 6.83 15.66 18.38
CA GLN A 172 8.01 15.43 17.55
C GLN A 172 8.16 13.94 17.27
N LEU A 173 8.81 13.58 16.15
CA LEU A 173 9.12 12.21 15.81
C LEU A 173 10.35 11.72 16.53
N GLY A 174 10.32 10.46 16.98
CA GLY A 174 11.47 9.71 17.47
C GLY A 174 11.17 8.23 17.33
N ALA A 175 12.20 7.43 17.10
CA ALA A 175 12.08 5.99 17.01
C ALA A 175 13.27 5.31 17.71
N ALA A 176 13.07 4.05 18.12
CA ALA A 176 14.11 3.18 18.64
C ALA A 176 14.24 1.93 17.75
#